data_21d16b73b615ff3a31200391622bab6a
#
_entry.id   21d16b73b615ff3a31200391622bab6a
#
_cell.length_a   1.000
_cell.length_b   1.000
_cell.length_c   1.000
_cell.angle_alpha   90.00
_cell.angle_beta   90.00
_cell.angle_gamma   90.00
#
_symmetry.space_group_name_H-M   'P 1'
#
loop_
_entity.id
_entity.type
_entity.pdbx_description
1 polymer ?
#
loop_
_entity_poly.entity_id
_entity_poly.type
_entity_poly.pdbx_seq_one_letter_code
_entity_poly.pdbx_strand_id
1 'polypeptide(L)'
;EHMLRVMRNHRAAAYDAMDAYEGLEIKPQGIDAKYCPDYLLKAATKAWDSAVQLGEKYGYRNAQTTVIAPTGTIGLVMDCDTTGVEPDFALVKLKKLSGGGYFKIINQSVPQALRNLKYSEAELEEIVNYAKGHATLKGAPHINEISLGEKGFLPAEIEKLNAAMGSAFEIGFVFNVFTLGEHCLQRLGFTPEQYNNFEWSLLEALGFTDDQIEEANIFICGTMTIEGAPYLKEEHL
;
A
#
# COMPACT_ATOMS: atom_id res chain seq x y z
N GLU A 1 -17.91 19.35 -35.21
CA GLU A 1 -16.60 19.58 -35.86
C GLU A 1 -15.49 19.81 -34.82
N HIS A 2 -15.69 20.76 -33.89
CA HIS A 2 -14.68 21.06 -32.83
C HIS A 2 -14.30 19.84 -32.01
N MET A 3 -15.26 19.05 -31.57
CA MET A 3 -15.00 17.84 -30.76
C MET A 3 -14.26 16.76 -31.58
N LEU A 4 -14.58 16.59 -32.86
CA LEU A 4 -13.85 15.67 -33.73
C LEU A 4 -12.36 16.05 -33.86
N ARG A 5 -12.05 17.34 -33.98
CA ARG A 5 -10.67 17.83 -33.96
C ARG A 5 -9.96 17.45 -32.68
N VAL A 6 -10.61 17.66 -31.53
CA VAL A 6 -10.04 17.27 -30.22
C VAL A 6 -9.74 15.76 -30.17
N MET A 7 -10.66 14.94 -30.65
CA MET A 7 -10.49 13.47 -30.66
C MET A 7 -9.36 13.05 -31.62
N ARG A 8 -9.26 13.69 -32.80
CA ARG A 8 -8.17 13.44 -33.74
C ARG A 8 -6.81 13.81 -33.17
N ASN A 9 -6.73 14.90 -32.39
CA ASN A 9 -5.50 15.28 -31.70
C ASN A 9 -5.11 14.26 -30.64
N HIS A 10 -6.04 13.74 -29.85
CA HIS A 10 -5.75 12.66 -28.90
C HIS A 10 -5.29 11.38 -29.62
N ARG A 11 -5.91 11.05 -30.76
CA ARG A 11 -5.47 9.94 -31.59
C ARG A 11 -4.05 10.16 -32.11
N ALA A 12 -3.74 11.35 -32.62
CA ALA A 12 -2.40 11.72 -33.08
C ALA A 12 -1.35 11.55 -31.96
N ALA A 13 -1.68 11.95 -30.73
CA ALA A 13 -0.81 11.73 -29.58
C ALA A 13 -0.56 10.23 -29.27
N ALA A 14 -1.58 9.39 -29.40
CA ALA A 14 -1.42 7.95 -29.21
C ALA A 14 -0.51 7.28 -30.26
N TYR A 15 -0.41 7.87 -31.43
CA TYR A 15 0.47 7.40 -32.52
C TYR A 15 1.80 8.14 -32.61
N ASP A 16 2.09 9.07 -31.70
CA ASP A 16 3.25 9.99 -31.77
C ASP A 16 3.32 10.75 -33.13
N ALA A 17 2.16 11.03 -33.69
CA ALA A 17 2.04 11.67 -35.00
C ALA A 17 2.03 13.20 -34.85
N MET A 18 3.16 13.81 -34.55
CA MET A 18 3.32 15.23 -34.24
C MET A 18 2.82 16.17 -35.39
N ASP A 19 2.88 15.73 -36.63
CA ASP A 19 2.45 16.52 -37.79
C ASP A 19 0.93 16.45 -38.04
N ALA A 20 0.24 15.52 -37.37
CA ALA A 20 -1.21 15.35 -37.50
C ALA A 20 -2.02 16.22 -36.52
N TYR A 21 -1.39 17.00 -35.65
CA TYR A 21 -2.10 17.89 -34.74
C TYR A 21 -2.74 19.06 -35.49
N GLU A 22 -4.01 19.29 -35.19
CA GLU A 22 -4.83 20.33 -35.78
C GLU A 22 -5.11 21.47 -34.80
N GLY A 23 -4.74 22.71 -35.14
CA GLY A 23 -5.10 23.90 -34.38
C GLY A 23 -4.58 23.99 -32.96
N LEU A 24 -3.40 23.38 -32.68
CA LEU A 24 -2.70 23.50 -31.42
C LEU A 24 -1.53 24.46 -31.56
N GLU A 25 -1.46 25.44 -30.67
CA GLU A 25 -0.34 26.37 -30.54
C GLU A 25 0.88 25.66 -29.97
N ILE A 26 0.65 24.88 -28.91
CA ILE A 26 1.66 24.01 -28.28
C ILE A 26 1.29 22.56 -28.60
N LYS A 27 2.18 21.85 -29.29
CA LYS A 27 2.00 20.44 -29.62
C LYS A 27 2.47 19.57 -28.47
N PRO A 28 1.58 18.77 -27.85
CA PRO A 28 2.00 17.84 -26.81
C PRO A 28 2.87 16.72 -27.40
N GLN A 29 3.79 16.21 -26.59
CA GLN A 29 4.55 15.02 -26.93
C GLN A 29 3.60 13.81 -26.96
N GLY A 30 3.75 12.94 -27.97
CA GLY A 30 2.99 11.71 -28.09
C GLY A 30 3.50 10.59 -27.20
N ILE A 31 2.88 9.42 -27.32
CA ILE A 31 3.33 8.24 -26.59
C ILE A 31 4.59 7.70 -27.26
N ASP A 32 5.73 7.74 -26.55
CA ASP A 32 6.97 7.12 -26.99
C ASP A 32 6.89 5.59 -26.90
N ALA A 33 6.82 4.93 -28.05
CA ALA A 33 6.74 3.47 -28.15
C ALA A 33 7.94 2.74 -27.52
N LYS A 34 9.09 3.41 -27.38
CA LYS A 34 10.28 2.83 -26.78
C LYS A 34 10.09 2.55 -25.27
N TYR A 35 9.31 3.40 -24.59
CA TYR A 35 9.08 3.31 -23.15
C TYR A 35 7.68 2.83 -22.78
N CYS A 36 6.78 2.70 -23.76
CA CYS A 36 5.42 2.20 -23.53
C CYS A 36 5.35 0.70 -23.78
N PRO A 37 4.86 -0.11 -22.83
CA PRO A 37 4.61 -1.53 -23.08
C PRO A 37 3.70 -1.75 -24.28
N ASP A 38 4.03 -2.70 -25.15
CA ASP A 38 3.31 -2.99 -26.40
C ASP A 38 1.80 -3.16 -26.23
N TYR A 39 1.38 -3.84 -25.16
CA TYR A 39 -0.04 -4.09 -24.93
C TYR A 39 -0.81 -2.81 -24.58
N LEU A 40 -0.17 -1.86 -23.86
CA LEU A 40 -0.76 -0.56 -23.55
C LEU A 40 -0.82 0.34 -24.77
N LEU A 41 0.25 0.39 -25.55
CA LEU A 41 0.27 1.15 -26.81
C LEU A 41 -0.82 0.67 -27.78
N LYS A 42 -0.97 -0.64 -27.94
CA LYS A 42 -2.04 -1.24 -28.77
C LYS A 42 -3.43 -0.93 -28.23
N ALA A 43 -3.61 -0.94 -26.92
CA ALA A 43 -4.88 -0.59 -26.30
C ALA A 43 -5.22 0.89 -26.50
N ALA A 44 -4.26 1.79 -26.32
CA ALA A 44 -4.42 3.22 -26.52
C ALA A 44 -4.79 3.57 -27.98
N THR A 45 -4.01 3.08 -28.94
CA THR A 45 -4.26 3.33 -30.37
C THR A 45 -5.61 2.79 -30.82
N LYS A 46 -5.97 1.55 -30.41
CA LYS A 46 -7.29 0.96 -30.71
C LYS A 46 -8.44 1.75 -30.10
N ALA A 47 -8.29 2.24 -28.86
CA ALA A 47 -9.32 3.02 -28.20
C ALA A 47 -9.59 4.34 -28.93
N TRP A 48 -8.52 5.06 -29.29
CA TRP A 48 -8.64 6.33 -30.02
C TRP A 48 -9.12 6.16 -31.46
N ASP A 49 -8.72 5.10 -32.16
CA ASP A 49 -9.27 4.76 -33.49
C ASP A 49 -10.78 4.55 -33.40
N SER A 50 -11.23 3.75 -32.44
CA SER A 50 -12.67 3.50 -32.23
C SER A 50 -13.41 4.79 -31.86
N ALA A 51 -12.83 5.63 -31.03
CA ALA A 51 -13.43 6.89 -30.60
C ALA A 51 -13.61 7.85 -31.76
N VAL A 52 -12.62 7.99 -32.62
CA VAL A 52 -12.74 8.84 -33.83
C VAL A 52 -13.76 8.25 -34.81
N GLN A 53 -13.66 6.96 -35.14
CA GLN A 53 -14.57 6.29 -36.07
C GLN A 53 -16.05 6.38 -35.64
N LEU A 54 -16.34 6.10 -34.39
CA LEU A 54 -17.69 6.19 -33.85
C LEU A 54 -18.18 7.63 -33.76
N GLY A 55 -17.31 8.55 -33.39
CA GLY A 55 -17.61 9.96 -33.31
C GLY A 55 -17.93 10.62 -34.67
N GLU A 56 -17.23 10.21 -35.74
CA GLU A 56 -17.53 10.64 -37.09
C GLU A 56 -18.91 10.15 -37.56
N LYS A 57 -19.32 8.98 -37.13
CA LYS A 57 -20.61 8.38 -37.52
C LYS A 57 -21.80 8.85 -36.67
N TYR A 58 -21.61 8.99 -35.36
CA TYR A 58 -22.71 9.19 -34.43
C TYR A 58 -22.61 10.49 -33.60
N GLY A 59 -21.48 11.19 -33.70
CA GLY A 59 -21.17 12.32 -32.82
C GLY A 59 -20.79 11.92 -31.41
N TYR A 60 -20.67 12.91 -30.56
CA TYR A 60 -20.29 12.73 -29.14
C TYR A 60 -21.36 13.28 -28.22
N ARG A 61 -21.57 12.59 -27.10
CA ARG A 61 -22.51 13.00 -26.06
C ARG A 61 -21.88 14.00 -25.09
N ASN A 62 -20.61 13.81 -24.74
CA ASN A 62 -19.92 14.58 -23.72
C ASN A 62 -19.07 15.68 -24.34
N ALA A 63 -18.89 16.79 -23.61
CA ALA A 63 -18.10 17.91 -24.05
C ALA A 63 -16.59 17.71 -23.85
N GLN A 64 -16.20 16.79 -22.95
CA GLN A 64 -14.81 16.47 -22.66
C GLN A 64 -14.58 14.96 -22.75
N THR A 65 -13.38 14.58 -23.16
CA THR A 65 -12.97 13.18 -23.35
C THR A 65 -12.14 12.66 -22.19
N THR A 66 -11.30 13.53 -21.65
CA THR A 66 -10.37 13.23 -20.56
C THR A 66 -10.45 14.31 -19.51
N VAL A 67 -10.13 13.94 -18.28
CA VAL A 67 -10.08 14.85 -17.13
C VAL A 67 -8.95 14.43 -16.22
N ILE A 68 -8.26 15.42 -15.65
CA ILE A 68 -7.27 15.21 -14.59
C ILE A 68 -7.98 15.53 -13.28
N ALA A 69 -8.70 14.55 -12.74
CA ALA A 69 -9.41 14.68 -11.47
C ALA A 69 -8.59 14.04 -10.33
N PRO A 70 -8.82 14.42 -9.06
CA PRO A 70 -8.20 13.77 -7.92
C PRO A 70 -8.50 12.27 -7.79
N THR A 71 -9.62 11.78 -8.31
CA THR A 71 -10.02 10.35 -8.39
C THR A 71 -9.84 9.54 -7.10
N GLY A 72 -10.12 10.14 -5.93
CA GLY A 72 -9.93 9.49 -4.63
C GLY A 72 -10.71 8.17 -4.50
N THR A 73 -12.03 8.25 -4.35
CA THR A 73 -12.91 7.07 -4.19
C THR A 73 -12.90 6.16 -5.41
N ILE A 74 -12.91 6.71 -6.62
CA ILE A 74 -12.87 5.92 -7.85
C ILE A 74 -11.54 5.19 -7.98
N GLY A 75 -10.42 5.84 -7.65
CA GLY A 75 -9.10 5.20 -7.63
C GLY A 75 -9.07 4.01 -6.69
N LEU A 76 -9.62 4.14 -5.48
CA LEU A 76 -9.69 3.04 -4.51
C LEU A 76 -10.58 1.87 -5.00
N VAL A 77 -11.70 2.17 -5.66
CA VAL A 77 -12.60 1.14 -6.23
C VAL A 77 -11.93 0.39 -7.38
N MET A 78 -11.10 1.09 -8.15
CA MET A 78 -10.37 0.51 -9.28
C MET A 78 -9.02 -0.11 -8.89
N ASP A 79 -8.72 -0.19 -7.60
CA ASP A 79 -7.45 -0.72 -7.07
C ASP A 79 -6.22 0.00 -7.62
N CYS A 80 -6.33 1.33 -7.79
CA CYS A 80 -5.21 2.16 -8.18
C CYS A 80 -4.36 2.53 -6.96
N ASP A 81 -3.04 2.52 -7.12
CA ASP A 81 -2.11 2.89 -6.06
C ASP A 81 -2.14 4.38 -5.73
N THR A 82 -2.29 5.23 -6.76
CA THR A 82 -2.29 6.69 -6.63
C THR A 82 -3.65 7.30 -6.93
N THR A 83 -3.88 8.51 -6.44
CA THR A 83 -5.04 9.32 -6.80
C THR A 83 -4.69 10.24 -7.99
N GLY A 84 -5.29 9.99 -9.14
CA GLY A 84 -5.02 10.76 -10.36
C GLY A 84 -3.55 10.68 -10.80
N VAL A 85 -2.95 11.81 -11.11
CA VAL A 85 -1.55 11.93 -11.58
C VAL A 85 -0.57 12.25 -10.47
N GLU A 86 -1.03 12.33 -9.23
CA GLU A 86 -0.18 12.64 -8.09
C GLU A 86 0.69 11.43 -7.71
N PRO A 87 1.94 11.63 -7.30
CA PRO A 87 2.76 10.57 -6.74
C PRO A 87 2.12 10.05 -5.44
N ASP A 88 2.41 8.80 -5.10
CA ASP A 88 1.94 8.23 -3.85
C ASP A 88 2.58 8.95 -2.66
N PHE A 89 1.78 9.25 -1.63
CA PHE A 89 2.25 9.95 -0.43
C PHE A 89 2.91 8.98 0.57
N ALA A 90 2.68 7.68 0.42
CA ALA A 90 3.26 6.64 1.28
C ALA A 90 3.31 5.30 0.55
N LEU A 91 4.40 4.56 0.70
CA LEU A 91 4.55 3.23 0.10
C LEU A 91 3.66 2.19 0.77
N VAL A 92 3.43 2.32 2.07
CA VAL A 92 2.52 1.46 2.84
C VAL A 92 1.37 2.30 3.37
N LYS A 93 0.16 1.85 3.12
CA LYS A 93 -1.08 2.52 3.53
C LYS A 93 -1.98 1.60 4.33
N LEU A 94 -2.80 2.17 5.20
CA LEU A 94 -3.84 1.46 5.92
C LEU A 94 -5.18 1.64 5.20
N LYS A 95 -5.79 0.53 4.84
CA LYS A 95 -7.13 0.50 4.26
C LYS A 95 -8.14 0.03 5.31
N LYS A 96 -9.14 0.87 5.56
CA LYS A 96 -10.26 0.51 6.44
C LYS A 96 -11.22 -0.43 5.71
N LEU A 97 -11.55 -1.54 6.34
CA LEU A 97 -12.52 -2.49 5.82
C LEU A 97 -13.95 -2.04 6.16
N SER A 98 -14.90 -2.27 5.25
CA SER A 98 -16.33 -1.96 5.48
C SER A 98 -16.95 -2.75 6.64
N GLY A 99 -16.39 -3.92 6.97
CA GLY A 99 -16.76 -4.73 8.13
C GLY A 99 -16.05 -4.38 9.44
N GLY A 100 -15.25 -3.32 9.44
CA GLY A 100 -14.36 -2.96 10.55
C GLY A 100 -12.95 -3.54 10.37
N GLY A 101 -11.99 -2.98 11.13
CA GLY A 101 -10.57 -3.34 11.02
C GLY A 101 -9.84 -2.57 9.91
N TYR A 102 -8.54 -2.72 9.94
CA TYR A 102 -7.60 -2.13 8.98
C TYR A 102 -6.64 -3.19 8.49
N PHE A 103 -6.15 -3.05 7.28
CA PHE A 103 -5.03 -3.85 6.80
C PHE A 103 -4.04 -2.97 6.04
N LYS A 104 -2.78 -3.37 6.09
CA LYS A 104 -1.69 -2.67 5.42
C LYS A 104 -1.58 -3.15 3.99
N ILE A 105 -1.52 -2.20 3.07
CA ILE A 105 -1.25 -2.45 1.64
C ILE A 105 0.01 -1.72 1.25
N ILE A 106 0.87 -2.39 0.50
CA ILE A 106 2.02 -1.75 -0.14
C ILE A 106 1.63 -1.31 -1.55
N ASN A 107 2.19 -0.20 -2.00
CA ASN A 107 2.04 0.24 -3.39
C ASN A 107 2.52 -0.85 -4.35
N GLN A 108 1.65 -1.28 -5.27
CA GLN A 108 1.90 -2.42 -6.16
C GLN A 108 3.01 -2.16 -7.19
N SER A 109 3.40 -0.90 -7.38
CA SER A 109 4.56 -0.58 -8.20
C SER A 109 5.88 -1.03 -7.55
N VAL A 110 5.95 -1.16 -6.21
CA VAL A 110 7.16 -1.59 -5.49
C VAL A 110 7.54 -3.04 -5.85
N PRO A 111 6.68 -4.05 -5.71
CA PRO A 111 7.00 -5.40 -6.17
C PRO A 111 7.39 -5.46 -7.65
N GLN A 112 6.71 -4.70 -8.50
CA GLN A 112 7.02 -4.66 -9.93
C GLN A 112 8.40 -4.03 -10.21
N ALA A 113 8.74 -2.95 -9.52
CA ALA A 113 10.06 -2.31 -9.62
C ALA A 113 11.18 -3.25 -9.16
N LEU A 114 11.02 -3.93 -8.03
CA LEU A 114 11.99 -4.90 -7.53
C LEU A 114 12.23 -6.06 -8.51
N ARG A 115 11.18 -6.59 -9.16
CA ARG A 115 11.32 -7.59 -10.23
C ARG A 115 12.10 -7.06 -11.43
N ASN A 116 11.83 -5.83 -11.84
CA ASN A 116 12.55 -5.18 -12.94
C ASN A 116 14.03 -4.97 -12.60
N LEU A 117 14.34 -4.69 -11.35
CA LEU A 117 15.70 -4.59 -10.79
C LEU A 117 16.36 -5.94 -10.54
N LYS A 118 15.67 -7.07 -10.86
CA LYS A 118 16.17 -8.45 -10.78
C LYS A 118 16.36 -8.99 -9.36
N TYR A 119 15.61 -8.50 -8.39
CA TYR A 119 15.48 -9.18 -7.11
C TYR A 119 14.72 -10.50 -7.29
N SER A 120 15.13 -11.52 -6.57
CA SER A 120 14.41 -12.79 -6.51
C SER A 120 13.08 -12.63 -5.76
N GLU A 121 12.12 -13.53 -5.97
CA GLU A 121 10.84 -13.48 -5.25
C GLU A 121 11.02 -13.59 -3.73
N ALA A 122 12.03 -14.34 -3.25
CA ALA A 122 12.32 -14.42 -1.82
C ALA A 122 12.83 -13.09 -1.25
N GLU A 123 13.78 -12.43 -1.94
CA GLU A 123 14.27 -11.10 -1.54
C GLU A 123 13.15 -10.05 -1.60
N LEU A 124 12.31 -10.14 -2.62
CA LEU A 124 11.15 -9.25 -2.77
C LEU A 124 10.18 -9.42 -1.59
N GLU A 125 9.86 -10.66 -1.21
CA GLU A 125 8.98 -10.96 -0.08
C GLU A 125 9.53 -10.41 1.23
N GLU A 126 10.83 -10.55 1.49
CA GLU A 126 11.50 -9.99 2.67
C GLU A 126 11.46 -8.45 2.68
N ILE A 127 11.72 -7.79 1.55
CA ILE A 127 11.64 -6.32 1.43
C ILE A 127 10.20 -5.83 1.69
N VAL A 128 9.21 -6.49 1.10
CA VAL A 128 7.80 -6.14 1.28
C VAL A 128 7.35 -6.36 2.72
N ASN A 129 7.76 -7.48 3.34
CA ASN A 129 7.43 -7.79 4.73
C ASN A 129 8.12 -6.83 5.71
N TYR A 130 9.35 -6.42 5.44
CA TYR A 130 10.05 -5.40 6.20
C TYR A 130 9.23 -4.08 6.24
N ALA A 131 8.70 -3.66 5.11
CA ALA A 131 7.90 -2.43 5.02
C ALA A 131 6.50 -2.58 5.63
N LYS A 132 5.82 -3.70 5.36
CA LYS A 132 4.41 -3.91 5.70
C LYS A 132 4.21 -4.59 7.06
N GLY A 133 5.18 -5.39 7.49
CA GLY A 133 5.06 -6.31 8.61
C GLY A 133 4.36 -7.62 8.25
N HIS A 134 4.59 -8.65 9.06
CA HIS A 134 3.97 -9.97 8.92
C HIS A 134 2.55 -10.02 9.51
N ALA A 135 2.16 -9.02 10.30
CA ALA A 135 0.86 -8.91 10.97
C ALA A 135 0.51 -10.14 11.86
N THR A 136 1.51 -10.81 12.39
CA THR A 136 1.35 -11.99 13.22
C THR A 136 2.46 -12.11 14.26
N LEU A 137 2.13 -12.68 15.44
CA LEU A 137 3.09 -13.06 16.48
C LEU A 137 3.89 -14.32 16.10
N LYS A 138 3.38 -15.11 15.17
CA LYS A 138 4.00 -16.38 14.77
C LYS A 138 5.34 -16.14 14.09
N GLY A 139 6.40 -16.66 14.70
CA GLY A 139 7.76 -16.52 14.18
C GLY A 139 8.41 -15.16 14.47
N ALA A 140 7.73 -14.26 15.18
CA ALA A 140 8.31 -12.98 15.57
C ALA A 140 9.48 -13.17 16.54
N PRO A 141 10.55 -12.36 16.43
CA PRO A 141 11.64 -12.39 17.38
C PRO A 141 11.16 -11.96 18.77
N HIS A 142 11.71 -12.56 19.81
CA HIS A 142 11.50 -12.23 21.22
C HIS A 142 10.05 -12.27 21.73
N ILE A 143 9.10 -11.65 21.02
CA ILE A 143 7.68 -11.53 21.43
C ILE A 143 6.83 -12.36 20.47
N ASN A 144 6.60 -13.61 20.84
CA ASN A 144 5.87 -14.58 20.04
C ASN A 144 4.98 -15.47 20.92
N GLU A 145 4.25 -16.39 20.29
CA GLU A 145 3.32 -17.28 20.99
C GLU A 145 3.98 -18.10 22.10
N ILE A 146 5.26 -18.52 21.90
CA ILE A 146 5.99 -19.33 22.88
C ILE A 146 6.39 -18.48 24.08
N SER A 147 7.09 -17.37 23.85
CA SER A 147 7.56 -16.48 24.92
C SER A 147 6.42 -15.88 25.74
N LEU A 148 5.29 -15.55 25.09
CA LEU A 148 4.09 -15.09 25.79
C LEU A 148 3.46 -16.20 26.65
N GLY A 149 3.42 -17.42 26.15
CA GLY A 149 2.98 -18.58 26.92
C GLY A 149 3.85 -18.81 28.18
N GLU A 150 5.18 -18.69 28.05
CA GLU A 150 6.12 -18.76 29.19
C GLU A 150 5.90 -17.64 30.20
N LYS A 151 5.45 -16.47 29.76
CA LYS A 151 5.07 -15.36 30.65
C LYS A 151 3.65 -15.47 31.22
N GLY A 152 2.96 -16.58 30.98
CA GLY A 152 1.68 -16.92 31.57
C GLY A 152 0.45 -16.51 30.78
N PHE A 153 0.57 -16.08 29.52
CA PHE A 153 -0.60 -15.84 28.69
C PHE A 153 -1.29 -17.16 28.31
N LEU A 154 -2.61 -17.15 28.33
CA LEU A 154 -3.41 -18.28 27.87
C LEU A 154 -3.51 -18.28 26.33
N PRO A 155 -3.70 -19.46 25.67
CA PRO A 155 -3.83 -19.53 24.23
C PRO A 155 -4.90 -18.60 23.64
N ALA A 156 -6.05 -18.46 24.30
CA ALA A 156 -7.12 -17.56 23.86
C ALA A 156 -6.75 -16.08 23.96
N GLU A 157 -5.85 -15.69 24.86
CA GLU A 157 -5.34 -14.33 25.00
C GLU A 157 -4.31 -14.03 23.91
N ILE A 158 -3.44 -15.00 23.62
CA ILE A 158 -2.49 -14.91 22.51
C ILE A 158 -3.21 -14.81 21.17
N GLU A 159 -4.29 -15.55 20.99
CA GLU A 159 -5.13 -15.48 19.78
C GLU A 159 -5.78 -14.09 19.62
N LYS A 160 -6.28 -13.49 20.69
CA LYS A 160 -6.80 -12.11 20.68
C LYS A 160 -5.73 -11.09 20.28
N LEU A 161 -4.53 -11.20 20.86
CA LEU A 161 -3.39 -10.36 20.49
C LEU A 161 -3.07 -10.53 19.01
N ASN A 162 -2.92 -11.78 18.56
CA ASN A 162 -2.58 -12.07 17.16
C ASN A 162 -3.63 -11.53 16.19
N ALA A 163 -4.92 -11.63 16.49
CA ALA A 163 -5.99 -11.08 15.67
C ALA A 163 -5.95 -9.54 15.57
N ALA A 164 -5.43 -8.87 16.60
CA ALA A 164 -5.32 -7.40 16.61
C ALA A 164 -4.08 -6.88 15.87
N MET A 165 -3.03 -7.72 15.65
CA MET A 165 -1.78 -7.30 15.02
C MET A 165 -1.95 -6.74 13.60
N GLY A 166 -2.89 -7.26 12.83
CA GLY A 166 -3.12 -6.83 11.45
C GLY A 166 -3.47 -5.36 11.27
N SER A 167 -3.97 -4.71 12.32
CA SER A 167 -4.33 -3.30 12.34
C SER A 167 -3.41 -2.42 13.20
N ALA A 168 -2.39 -3.00 13.82
CA ALA A 168 -1.49 -2.29 14.69
C ALA A 168 -0.44 -1.47 13.93
N PHE A 169 -0.19 -0.24 14.37
CA PHE A 169 0.97 0.56 13.95
C PHE A 169 2.21 0.17 14.74
N GLU A 170 2.02 -0.10 16.02
CA GLU A 170 3.04 -0.56 16.95
C GLU A 170 2.45 -1.66 17.83
N ILE A 171 3.25 -2.66 18.19
CA ILE A 171 2.80 -3.78 19.00
C ILE A 171 2.32 -3.33 20.39
N GLY A 172 2.94 -2.29 20.96
CA GLY A 172 2.56 -1.72 22.26
C GLY A 172 1.07 -1.31 22.33
N PHE A 173 0.49 -0.83 21.22
CA PHE A 173 -0.92 -0.47 21.16
C PHE A 173 -1.87 -1.66 21.24
N VAL A 174 -1.38 -2.87 21.07
CA VAL A 174 -2.20 -4.10 21.17
C VAL A 174 -2.08 -4.71 22.57
N PHE A 175 -0.94 -4.53 23.24
CA PHE A 175 -0.68 -5.06 24.59
C PHE A 175 -1.25 -4.15 25.68
N ASN A 176 -2.58 -4.09 25.79
CA ASN A 176 -3.28 -3.23 26.73
C ASN A 176 -4.55 -3.89 27.30
N VAL A 177 -5.17 -3.21 28.27
CA VAL A 177 -6.39 -3.67 28.93
C VAL A 177 -7.60 -3.81 27.99
N PHE A 178 -7.69 -3.01 26.93
CA PHE A 178 -8.82 -3.05 26.02
C PHE A 178 -8.80 -4.31 25.13
N THR A 179 -7.63 -4.78 24.78
CA THR A 179 -7.44 -6.02 24.00
C THR A 179 -7.53 -7.26 24.88
N LEU A 180 -6.86 -7.25 26.03
CA LEU A 180 -6.69 -8.42 26.89
C LEU A 180 -7.78 -8.56 27.94
N GLY A 181 -8.32 -7.43 28.42
CA GLY A 181 -9.24 -7.37 29.55
C GLY A 181 -8.53 -7.37 30.92
N GLU A 182 -9.21 -6.77 31.91
CA GLU A 182 -8.67 -6.65 33.27
C GLU A 182 -8.33 -8.00 33.91
N HIS A 183 -9.16 -9.02 33.71
CA HIS A 183 -8.94 -10.34 34.26
C HIS A 183 -7.60 -10.97 33.85
N CYS A 184 -7.19 -10.78 32.59
CA CYS A 184 -5.90 -11.24 32.10
C CYS A 184 -4.76 -10.52 32.84
N LEU A 185 -4.81 -9.20 32.92
CA LEU A 185 -3.75 -8.38 33.54
C LEU A 185 -3.63 -8.64 35.05
N GLN A 186 -4.76 -8.75 35.74
CA GLN A 186 -4.78 -9.11 37.17
C GLN A 186 -4.20 -10.51 37.41
N ARG A 187 -4.51 -11.49 36.56
CA ARG A 187 -3.96 -12.85 36.65
C ARG A 187 -2.45 -12.86 36.37
N LEU A 188 -1.94 -11.98 35.53
CA LEU A 188 -0.52 -11.78 35.29
C LEU A 188 0.18 -10.99 36.42
N GLY A 189 -0.57 -10.50 37.42
CA GLY A 189 -0.04 -9.82 38.61
C GLY A 189 0.01 -8.30 38.53
N PHE A 190 -0.63 -7.69 37.51
CA PHE A 190 -0.67 -6.23 37.36
C PHE A 190 -1.90 -5.62 38.02
N THR A 191 -1.74 -4.39 38.54
CA THR A 191 -2.79 -3.66 39.27
C THR A 191 -3.55 -2.68 38.36
N PRO A 192 -4.80 -2.28 38.78
CA PRO A 192 -5.55 -1.28 38.02
C PRO A 192 -4.83 0.06 37.84
N GLU A 193 -4.02 0.47 38.82
CA GLU A 193 -3.23 1.70 38.76
C GLU A 193 -2.15 1.63 37.64
N GLN A 194 -1.61 0.42 37.42
CA GLN A 194 -0.63 0.20 36.33
C GLN A 194 -1.30 0.23 34.98
N TYR A 195 -2.25 -0.68 34.69
CA TYR A 195 -2.79 -0.84 33.37
C TYR A 195 -3.77 0.26 32.93
N ASN A 196 -4.20 1.16 33.84
CA ASN A 196 -4.94 2.38 33.47
C ASN A 196 -4.03 3.61 33.30
N ASN A 197 -2.74 3.50 33.53
CA ASN A 197 -1.77 4.53 33.25
C ASN A 197 -1.32 4.45 31.79
N PHE A 198 -1.51 5.53 31.03
CA PHE A 198 -1.15 5.59 29.60
C PHE A 198 0.37 5.56 29.36
N GLU A 199 1.18 5.89 30.34
CA GLU A 199 2.64 5.84 30.24
C GLU A 199 3.21 4.46 30.58
N TRP A 200 2.38 3.53 31.06
CA TRP A 200 2.81 2.20 31.45
C TRP A 200 2.82 1.23 30.27
N SER A 201 3.94 0.57 30.06
CA SER A 201 4.13 -0.44 29.04
C SER A 201 3.99 -1.84 29.62
N LEU A 202 3.04 -2.63 29.12
CA LEU A 202 2.88 -4.03 29.50
C LEU A 202 4.10 -4.86 29.04
N LEU A 203 4.66 -4.57 27.87
CA LEU A 203 5.80 -5.31 27.32
C LEU A 203 7.05 -5.13 28.19
N GLU A 204 7.35 -3.91 28.61
CA GLU A 204 8.45 -3.63 29.55
C GLU A 204 8.20 -4.27 30.91
N ALA A 205 6.97 -4.20 31.43
CA ALA A 205 6.59 -4.83 32.71
C ALA A 205 6.68 -6.37 32.67
N LEU A 206 6.56 -6.97 31.49
CA LEU A 206 6.83 -8.39 31.25
C LEU A 206 8.32 -8.70 31.12
N GLY A 207 9.20 -7.68 31.16
CA GLY A 207 10.65 -7.82 31.15
C GLY A 207 11.26 -7.93 29.74
N PHE A 208 10.58 -7.46 28.69
CA PHE A 208 11.18 -7.28 27.38
C PHE A 208 11.96 -5.96 27.36
N THR A 209 13.12 -5.95 26.71
CA THR A 209 13.93 -4.74 26.52
C THR A 209 13.40 -3.93 25.33
N ASP A 210 13.77 -2.65 25.26
CA ASP A 210 13.41 -1.78 24.15
C ASP A 210 13.86 -2.35 22.80
N ASP A 211 15.08 -2.88 22.71
CA ASP A 211 15.61 -3.51 21.50
C ASP A 211 14.75 -4.73 21.08
N GLN A 212 14.34 -5.57 22.06
CA GLN A 212 13.50 -6.73 21.78
C GLN A 212 12.09 -6.33 21.32
N ILE A 213 11.56 -5.25 21.89
CA ILE A 213 10.26 -4.69 21.49
C ILE A 213 10.36 -4.14 20.07
N GLU A 214 11.43 -3.40 19.75
CA GLU A 214 11.64 -2.83 18.43
C GLU A 214 11.84 -3.91 17.34
N GLU A 215 12.65 -4.92 17.59
CA GLU A 215 12.84 -6.03 16.65
C GLU A 215 11.52 -6.77 16.38
N ALA A 216 10.74 -7.02 17.42
CA ALA A 216 9.42 -7.63 17.28
C ALA A 216 8.44 -6.69 16.54
N ASN A 217 8.51 -5.39 16.81
CA ASN A 217 7.69 -4.37 16.17
C ASN A 217 7.96 -4.29 14.68
N ILE A 218 9.22 -4.25 14.26
CA ILE A 218 9.63 -4.27 12.86
C ILE A 218 9.09 -5.53 12.15
N PHE A 219 9.25 -6.69 12.76
CA PHE A 219 8.75 -7.93 12.21
C PHE A 219 7.22 -7.94 12.07
N ILE A 220 6.49 -7.56 13.12
CA ILE A 220 5.02 -7.68 13.16
C ILE A 220 4.35 -6.52 12.44
N CYS A 221 4.77 -5.29 12.72
CA CYS A 221 4.11 -4.07 12.24
C CYS A 221 4.74 -3.50 10.98
N GLY A 222 6.00 -3.83 10.69
CA GLY A 222 6.76 -3.23 9.59
C GLY A 222 7.19 -1.79 9.87
N THR A 223 8.08 -1.29 9.03
CA THR A 223 8.67 0.05 9.15
C THR A 223 7.91 1.14 8.41
N MET A 224 6.93 0.78 7.57
CA MET A 224 6.20 1.66 6.64
C MET A 224 7.08 2.25 5.52
N THR A 225 8.37 1.91 5.46
CA THR A 225 9.34 2.31 4.45
C THR A 225 10.13 1.10 3.95
N ILE A 226 10.75 1.22 2.78
CA ILE A 226 11.71 0.22 2.28
C ILE A 226 13.16 0.58 2.62
N GLU A 227 13.41 1.78 3.15
CA GLU A 227 14.75 2.21 3.57
C GLU A 227 15.27 1.29 4.68
N GLY A 228 16.46 0.74 4.50
CA GLY A 228 17.05 -0.22 5.44
C GLY A 228 16.53 -1.65 5.31
N ALA A 229 15.67 -1.94 4.33
CA ALA A 229 15.18 -3.30 4.10
C ALA A 229 16.32 -4.28 3.75
N PRO A 230 16.26 -5.52 4.22
CA PRO A 230 17.25 -6.53 3.88
C PRO A 230 17.33 -6.71 2.36
N TYR A 231 18.54 -7.02 1.85
CA TYR A 231 18.83 -7.20 0.42
C TYR A 231 18.68 -5.96 -0.46
N LEU A 232 17.98 -4.92 -0.03
CA LEU A 232 17.77 -3.72 -0.84
C LEU A 232 19.07 -2.93 -0.95
N LYS A 233 19.49 -2.68 -2.19
CA LYS A 233 20.70 -1.92 -2.47
C LYS A 233 20.41 -0.43 -2.37
N GLU A 234 21.34 0.31 -1.80
CA GLU A 234 21.21 1.77 -1.63
C GLU A 234 21.07 2.52 -2.97
N GLU A 235 21.67 2.00 -4.04
CA GLU A 235 21.52 2.54 -5.40
C GLU A 235 20.10 2.41 -5.99
N HIS A 236 19.20 1.68 -5.32
CA HIS A 236 17.81 1.45 -5.73
C HIS A 236 16.79 2.21 -4.84
N LEU A 237 17.27 2.99 -3.88
CA LEU A 237 16.51 3.92 -3.07
C LEU A 237 16.50 5.31 -3.71
#